data_a496f9ec39538dffe674b72177e05dce
#
_entry.id   a496f9ec39538dffe674b72177e05dce
#
_cell.length_a   1.000
_cell.length_b   1.000
_cell.length_c   1.000
_cell.angle_alpha   90.00
_cell.angle_beta   90.00
_cell.angle_gamma   90.00
#
_symmetry.space_group_name_H-M   'P 1'
#
loop_
_entity.id
_entity.type
_entity.pdbx_description
1 polymer ?
#
loop_
_entity_poly.entity_id
_entity_poly.type
_entity_poly.pdbx_seq_one_letter_code
_entity_poly.pdbx_strand_id
1 'polypeptide(L)'
;MKSTCRSASRPARHARRGRRAATAPYHHGALREAMLEAAERILERDGIAGLTLRAAAREAGVSHAAPKNHFGDVRGLLSELAALGFTRFSAALVANARECETTKARLAAIGHGYVTFAQQNPGLFLLMFRGERLDFRRPALRAAGEAAFEVLADAIGWHGPSETPLTLSVAARITAAWSLVHGFAMLMLDGRLKPLVARMPDGNDEMTLLGAILGGPTPEM
;
A
#
# COMPACT_ATOMS: atom_id res chain seq x y z
N MET A 1 -17.35 72.36 -60.88
CA MET A 1 -16.01 72.40 -60.25
C MET A 1 -15.90 71.30 -59.26
N LYS A 2 -15.04 70.42 -59.51
CA LYS A 2 -14.38 69.30 -58.85
C LYS A 2 -14.89 68.88 -57.47
N SER A 3 -15.58 67.75 -57.43
CA SER A 3 -15.93 66.97 -56.22
C SER A 3 -14.95 65.77 -56.14
N THR A 4 -14.22 65.65 -55.06
CA THR A 4 -13.30 64.55 -54.79
C THR A 4 -13.98 63.55 -53.85
N CYS A 5 -14.16 62.36 -54.36
CA CYS A 5 -14.67 61.18 -53.64
C CYS A 5 -13.58 60.62 -52.75
N ARG A 6 -13.84 60.45 -51.38
CA ARG A 6 -12.98 59.75 -50.43
C ARG A 6 -13.52 58.38 -50.23
N SER A 7 -12.71 57.41 -50.67
CA SER A 7 -12.89 56.00 -50.39
C SER A 7 -12.64 55.70 -48.93
N ALA A 8 -13.60 55.05 -48.24
CA ALA A 8 -13.47 54.56 -46.87
C ALA A 8 -12.97 53.11 -46.87
N SER A 9 -11.75 52.93 -46.41
CA SER A 9 -11.14 51.61 -46.20
C SER A 9 -11.71 50.93 -44.95
N ARG A 10 -12.27 49.74 -45.10
CA ARG A 10 -12.69 48.85 -43.99
C ARG A 10 -11.45 48.24 -43.29
N PRO A 11 -11.37 48.21 -41.96
CA PRO A 11 -10.31 47.48 -41.29
C PRO A 11 -10.56 45.96 -41.31
N ALA A 12 -9.55 45.19 -41.64
CA ALA A 12 -9.53 43.73 -41.63
C ALA A 12 -9.67 43.21 -40.22
N ARG A 13 -10.63 42.31 -40.00
CA ARG A 13 -10.78 41.52 -38.75
C ARG A 13 -9.62 40.53 -38.66
N HIS A 14 -8.65 40.77 -37.81
CA HIS A 14 -7.67 39.78 -37.39
C HIS A 14 -8.38 38.69 -36.60
N ALA A 15 -8.50 37.51 -37.21
CA ALA A 15 -8.86 36.28 -36.50
C ALA A 15 -7.78 35.95 -35.47
N ARG A 16 -8.10 36.09 -34.20
CA ARG A 16 -7.31 35.55 -33.11
C ARG A 16 -7.33 34.02 -33.23
N ARG A 17 -6.28 33.44 -33.82
CA ARG A 17 -5.96 32.01 -33.67
C ARG A 17 -5.75 31.73 -32.19
N GLY A 18 -6.70 31.03 -31.57
CA GLY A 18 -6.55 30.48 -30.23
C GLY A 18 -5.28 29.64 -30.21
N ARG A 19 -4.33 30.04 -29.38
CA ARG A 19 -3.17 29.24 -28.99
C ARG A 19 -3.72 28.01 -28.26
N ARG A 20 -3.78 26.86 -28.95
CA ARG A 20 -3.90 25.57 -28.27
C ARG A 20 -2.72 25.50 -27.32
N ALA A 21 -3.01 25.46 -26.03
CA ALA A 21 -2.02 25.11 -25.01
C ALA A 21 -1.40 23.77 -25.43
N ALA A 22 -0.10 23.77 -25.66
CA ALA A 22 0.67 22.55 -25.87
C ALA A 22 0.50 21.69 -24.59
N THR A 23 -0.21 20.57 -24.72
CA THR A 23 -0.21 19.53 -23.71
C THR A 23 1.23 19.05 -23.56
N ALA A 24 1.82 19.30 -22.38
CA ALA A 24 3.10 18.74 -22.01
C ALA A 24 3.09 17.22 -22.27
N PRO A 25 4.23 16.59 -22.63
CA PRO A 25 4.30 15.17 -22.87
C PRO A 25 3.83 14.44 -21.63
N TYR A 26 2.74 13.70 -21.77
CA TYR A 26 2.08 12.95 -20.71
C TYR A 26 2.99 11.78 -20.34
N HIS A 27 3.75 11.92 -19.24
CA HIS A 27 4.61 10.86 -18.75
C HIS A 27 3.74 9.72 -18.23
N HIS A 28 3.75 8.58 -18.91
CA HIS A 28 2.99 7.37 -18.52
C HIS A 28 3.23 6.95 -17.07
N GLY A 29 4.43 7.22 -16.52
CA GLY A 29 4.76 6.99 -15.10
C GLY A 29 3.98 7.90 -14.15
N ALA A 30 3.90 9.19 -14.44
CA ALA A 30 3.24 10.16 -13.58
C ALA A 30 1.73 9.91 -13.43
N LEU A 31 1.05 9.42 -14.49
CA LEU A 31 -0.37 9.03 -14.38
C LEU A 31 -0.58 7.84 -13.45
N ARG A 32 0.23 6.80 -13.61
CA ARG A 32 0.14 5.59 -12.78
C ARG A 32 0.34 5.94 -11.31
N GLU A 33 1.35 6.76 -11.01
CA GLU A 33 1.67 7.21 -9.66
C GLU A 33 0.53 8.05 -9.06
N ALA A 34 0.04 9.08 -9.78
CA ALA A 34 -1.09 9.90 -9.35
C ALA A 34 -2.35 9.07 -9.09
N MET A 35 -2.60 8.03 -9.90
CA MET A 35 -3.73 7.11 -9.70
C MET A 35 -3.57 6.24 -8.46
N LEU A 36 -2.36 5.75 -8.15
CA LEU A 36 -2.08 4.96 -6.95
C LEU A 36 -2.21 5.81 -5.68
N GLU A 37 -1.68 7.04 -5.70
CA GLU A 37 -1.84 7.98 -4.59
C GLU A 37 -3.32 8.34 -4.34
N ALA A 38 -4.08 8.58 -5.41
CA ALA A 38 -5.51 8.85 -5.31
C ALA A 38 -6.28 7.63 -4.78
N ALA A 39 -5.92 6.43 -5.23
CA ALA A 39 -6.51 5.18 -4.77
C ALA A 39 -6.22 4.95 -3.28
N GLU A 40 -5.00 5.23 -2.82
CA GLU A 40 -4.62 5.13 -1.41
C GLU A 40 -5.45 6.09 -0.53
N ARG A 41 -5.58 7.37 -0.93
CA ARG A 41 -6.44 8.34 -0.21
C ARG A 41 -7.90 7.89 -0.12
N ILE A 42 -8.45 7.33 -1.20
CA ILE A 42 -9.82 6.79 -1.20
C ILE A 42 -9.93 5.58 -0.28
N LEU A 43 -8.94 4.69 -0.33
CA LEU A 43 -8.89 3.48 0.49
C LEU A 43 -8.90 3.81 1.98
N GLU A 44 -8.14 4.81 2.40
CA GLU A 44 -8.08 5.25 3.80
C GLU A 44 -9.37 5.94 4.26
N ARG A 45 -9.98 6.77 3.41
CA ARG A 45 -11.17 7.52 3.74
C ARG A 45 -12.46 6.69 3.66
N ASP A 46 -12.61 5.91 2.58
CA ASP A 46 -13.87 5.28 2.17
C ASP A 46 -13.78 3.74 2.19
N GLY A 47 -12.59 3.18 2.49
CA GLY A 47 -12.32 1.75 2.45
C GLY A 47 -12.32 1.17 1.02
N ILE A 48 -12.18 -0.14 0.93
CA ILE A 48 -12.14 -0.88 -0.36
C ILE A 48 -13.44 -0.69 -1.16
N ALA A 49 -14.57 -0.54 -0.48
CA ALA A 49 -15.88 -0.40 -1.13
C ALA A 49 -16.01 0.92 -1.92
N GLY A 50 -15.37 1.99 -1.47
CA GLY A 50 -15.34 3.28 -2.15
C GLY A 50 -14.42 3.33 -3.37
N LEU A 51 -13.52 2.35 -3.52
CA LEU A 51 -12.48 2.38 -4.52
C LEU A 51 -12.95 1.81 -5.86
N THR A 52 -13.06 2.68 -6.86
CA THR A 52 -13.36 2.35 -8.26
C THR A 52 -12.39 3.06 -9.19
N LEU A 53 -12.18 2.57 -10.42
CA LEU A 53 -11.35 3.27 -11.40
C LEU A 53 -11.83 4.70 -11.67
N ARG A 54 -13.16 4.93 -11.67
CA ARG A 54 -13.74 6.26 -11.88
C ARG A 54 -13.48 7.18 -10.69
N ALA A 55 -13.62 6.69 -9.47
CA ALA A 55 -13.34 7.44 -8.25
C ALA A 55 -11.87 7.85 -8.20
N ALA A 56 -10.96 6.90 -8.45
CA ALA A 56 -9.52 7.16 -8.48
C ALA A 56 -9.12 8.15 -9.60
N ALA A 57 -9.70 8.02 -10.81
CA ALA A 57 -9.44 8.96 -11.89
C ALA A 57 -9.91 10.39 -11.56
N ARG A 58 -11.10 10.52 -10.96
CA ARG A 58 -11.63 11.82 -10.51
C ARG A 58 -10.76 12.44 -9.42
N GLU A 59 -10.36 11.64 -8.43
CA GLU A 59 -9.49 12.06 -7.32
C GLU A 59 -8.09 12.48 -7.81
N ALA A 60 -7.56 11.77 -8.82
CA ALA A 60 -6.28 12.07 -9.46
C ALA A 60 -6.35 13.22 -10.48
N GLY A 61 -7.54 13.73 -10.80
CA GLY A 61 -7.71 14.79 -11.81
C GLY A 61 -7.39 14.35 -13.24
N VAL A 62 -7.53 13.05 -13.57
CA VAL A 62 -7.18 12.49 -14.88
C VAL A 62 -8.42 12.06 -15.67
N SER A 63 -8.24 11.88 -16.99
CA SER A 63 -9.31 11.41 -17.88
C SER A 63 -9.80 10.01 -17.48
N HIS A 64 -11.12 9.80 -17.48
CA HIS A 64 -11.74 8.50 -17.17
C HIS A 64 -11.33 7.33 -18.07
N ALA A 65 -10.83 7.59 -19.28
CA ALA A 65 -10.39 6.56 -20.21
C ALA A 65 -8.96 6.07 -19.95
N ALA A 66 -8.10 6.93 -19.40
CA ALA A 66 -6.68 6.66 -19.20
C ALA A 66 -6.39 5.50 -18.23
N PRO A 67 -7.09 5.35 -17.09
CA PRO A 67 -6.81 4.29 -16.12
C PRO A 67 -6.98 2.88 -16.66
N LYS A 68 -7.92 2.68 -17.60
CA LYS A 68 -8.19 1.35 -18.17
C LYS A 68 -6.97 0.78 -18.90
N ASN A 69 -6.19 1.62 -19.56
CA ASN A 69 -4.98 1.19 -20.29
C ASN A 69 -3.84 0.77 -19.35
N HIS A 70 -3.79 1.31 -18.11
CA HIS A 70 -2.74 1.02 -17.13
C HIS A 70 -3.09 -0.14 -16.19
N PHE A 71 -4.34 -0.19 -15.74
CA PHE A 71 -4.77 -1.11 -14.71
C PHE A 71 -5.69 -2.22 -15.24
N GLY A 72 -6.33 -2.03 -16.40
CA GLY A 72 -7.35 -2.90 -16.96
C GLY A 72 -8.70 -2.69 -16.29
N ASP A 73 -8.81 -3.05 -15.02
CA ASP A 73 -10.01 -2.93 -14.19
C ASP A 73 -9.68 -2.49 -12.76
N VAL A 74 -10.68 -2.45 -11.89
CA VAL A 74 -10.49 -2.10 -10.47
C VAL A 74 -9.62 -3.14 -9.74
N ARG A 75 -9.73 -4.42 -10.10
CA ARG A 75 -8.91 -5.49 -9.52
C ARG A 75 -7.43 -5.26 -9.83
N GLY A 76 -7.12 -4.82 -11.05
CA GLY A 76 -5.78 -4.43 -11.44
C GLY A 76 -5.23 -3.24 -10.63
N LEU A 77 -6.04 -2.19 -10.42
CA LEU A 77 -5.66 -1.05 -9.57
C LEU A 77 -5.41 -1.48 -8.12
N LEU A 78 -6.31 -2.29 -7.54
CA LEU A 78 -6.15 -2.84 -6.20
C LEU A 78 -4.88 -3.68 -6.07
N SER A 79 -4.56 -4.48 -7.08
CA SER A 79 -3.36 -5.32 -7.10
C SER A 79 -2.07 -4.51 -7.16
N GLU A 80 -2.04 -3.43 -7.94
CA GLU A 80 -0.89 -2.53 -7.99
C GLU A 80 -0.72 -1.76 -6.66
N LEU A 81 -1.84 -1.35 -6.05
CA LEU A 81 -1.82 -0.68 -4.74
C LEU A 81 -1.35 -1.64 -3.64
N ALA A 82 -1.80 -2.90 -3.66
CA ALA A 82 -1.33 -3.93 -2.74
C ALA A 82 0.15 -4.25 -2.92
N ALA A 83 0.66 -4.26 -4.17
CA ALA A 83 2.10 -4.42 -4.44
C ALA A 83 2.93 -3.29 -3.82
N LEU A 84 2.47 -2.03 -3.93
CA LEU A 84 3.08 -0.89 -3.25
C LEU A 84 3.04 -1.07 -1.73
N GLY A 85 1.91 -1.54 -1.20
CA GLY A 85 1.75 -1.86 0.22
C GLY A 85 2.76 -2.89 0.70
N PHE A 86 2.89 -4.03 0.03
CA PHE A 86 3.88 -5.06 0.38
C PHE A 86 5.32 -4.55 0.29
N THR A 87 5.63 -3.71 -0.70
CA THR A 87 6.97 -3.10 -0.83
C THR A 87 7.30 -2.20 0.36
N ARG A 88 6.38 -1.31 0.75
CA ARG A 88 6.54 -0.43 1.91
C ARG A 88 6.59 -1.22 3.21
N PHE A 89 5.75 -2.25 3.31
CA PHE A 89 5.70 -3.15 4.45
C PHE A 89 7.04 -3.87 4.67
N SER A 90 7.58 -4.52 3.63
CA SER A 90 8.89 -5.18 3.70
C SER A 90 10.00 -4.22 4.12
N ALA A 91 10.02 -3.00 3.55
CA ALA A 91 10.98 -1.99 3.92
C ALA A 91 10.87 -1.58 5.40
N ALA A 92 9.64 -1.45 5.94
CA ALA A 92 9.38 -1.15 7.34
C ALA A 92 9.88 -2.27 8.26
N LEU A 93 9.61 -3.54 7.92
CA LEU A 93 10.08 -4.70 8.68
C LEU A 93 11.61 -4.75 8.75
N VAL A 94 12.28 -4.57 7.61
CA VAL A 94 13.75 -4.57 7.53
C VAL A 94 14.35 -3.41 8.32
N ALA A 95 13.76 -2.21 8.24
CA ALA A 95 14.24 -1.04 8.95
C ALA A 95 14.22 -1.25 10.47
N ASN A 96 13.16 -1.86 11.00
CA ASN A 96 13.02 -2.16 12.44
C ASN A 96 14.04 -3.19 12.94
N ALA A 97 14.50 -4.09 12.07
CA ALA A 97 15.39 -5.20 12.45
C ALA A 97 16.89 -4.91 12.25
N ARG A 98 17.27 -3.74 11.71
CA ARG A 98 18.65 -3.43 11.26
C ARG A 98 19.71 -3.56 12.35
N GLU A 99 19.39 -3.17 13.57
CA GLU A 99 20.36 -3.08 14.68
C GLU A 99 20.26 -4.27 15.65
N CYS A 100 19.51 -5.32 15.28
CA CYS A 100 19.29 -6.46 16.13
C CYS A 100 20.40 -7.51 15.98
N GLU A 101 21.16 -7.76 17.04
CA GLU A 101 22.28 -8.71 17.03
C GLU A 101 21.83 -10.16 17.19
N THR A 102 20.67 -10.42 17.80
CA THR A 102 20.19 -11.79 18.03
C THR A 102 18.94 -12.10 17.22
N THR A 103 18.77 -13.38 16.83
CA THR A 103 17.56 -13.87 16.14
C THR A 103 16.28 -13.54 16.92
N LYS A 104 16.29 -13.67 18.26
CA LYS A 104 15.14 -13.36 19.10
C LYS A 104 14.80 -11.87 19.04
N ALA A 105 15.79 -10.98 19.18
CA ALA A 105 15.57 -9.54 19.10
C ALA A 105 15.09 -9.13 17.70
N ARG A 106 15.67 -9.71 16.66
CA ARG A 106 15.29 -9.48 15.25
C ARG A 106 13.85 -9.88 15.00
N LEU A 107 13.43 -11.07 15.45
CA LEU A 107 12.05 -11.53 15.29
C LEU A 107 11.06 -10.63 16.03
N ALA A 108 11.39 -10.21 17.24
CA ALA A 108 10.58 -9.28 18.02
C ALA A 108 10.47 -7.91 17.32
N ALA A 109 11.58 -7.36 16.82
CA ALA A 109 11.58 -6.09 16.10
C ALA A 109 10.76 -6.14 14.81
N ILE A 110 10.82 -7.25 14.04
CA ILE A 110 9.97 -7.49 12.87
C ILE A 110 8.50 -7.56 13.28
N GLY A 111 8.17 -8.26 14.38
CA GLY A 111 6.81 -8.33 14.91
C GLY A 111 6.26 -6.95 15.30
N HIS A 112 7.05 -6.12 15.97
CA HIS A 112 6.70 -4.73 16.26
C HIS A 112 6.50 -3.92 14.98
N GLY A 113 7.42 -4.02 14.01
CA GLY A 113 7.30 -3.34 12.71
C GLY A 113 6.03 -3.75 11.96
N TYR A 114 5.67 -5.03 12.02
CA TYR A 114 4.44 -5.58 11.43
C TYR A 114 3.19 -4.88 11.96
N VAL A 115 3.03 -4.85 13.28
CA VAL A 115 1.84 -4.27 13.93
C VAL A 115 1.83 -2.75 13.79
N THR A 116 2.98 -2.09 13.89
CA THR A 116 3.13 -0.65 13.67
C THR A 116 2.70 -0.26 12.24
N PHE A 117 3.12 -1.03 11.23
CA PHE A 117 2.70 -0.78 9.85
C PHE A 117 1.18 -0.91 9.69
N ALA A 118 0.58 -1.96 10.27
CA ALA A 118 -0.87 -2.16 10.25
C ALA A 118 -1.62 -0.99 10.91
N GLN A 119 -1.11 -0.49 12.03
CA GLN A 119 -1.68 0.65 12.74
C GLN A 119 -1.59 1.96 11.95
N GLN A 120 -0.46 2.20 11.29
CA GLN A 120 -0.22 3.42 10.52
C GLN A 120 -0.90 3.43 9.15
N ASN A 121 -1.17 2.24 8.56
CA ASN A 121 -1.71 2.08 7.22
C ASN A 121 -2.88 1.08 7.20
N PRO A 122 -3.94 1.27 8.01
CA PRO A 122 -4.97 0.24 8.22
C PRO A 122 -5.69 -0.17 6.93
N GLY A 123 -6.07 0.79 6.08
CA GLY A 123 -6.73 0.51 4.82
C GLY A 123 -5.85 -0.30 3.86
N LEU A 124 -4.59 0.11 3.72
CA LEU A 124 -3.62 -0.57 2.87
C LEU A 124 -3.28 -1.97 3.39
N PHE A 125 -3.08 -2.11 4.70
CA PHE A 125 -2.85 -3.40 5.34
C PHE A 125 -4.01 -4.37 5.09
N LEU A 126 -5.24 -3.93 5.34
CA LEU A 126 -6.42 -4.77 5.09
C LEU A 126 -6.55 -5.16 3.61
N LEU A 127 -6.22 -4.26 2.67
CA LEU A 127 -6.23 -4.57 1.24
C LEU A 127 -5.21 -5.65 0.88
N MET A 128 -3.98 -5.58 1.39
CA MET A 128 -2.89 -6.51 1.08
C MET A 128 -3.27 -7.98 1.34
N PHE A 129 -4.12 -8.23 2.33
CA PHE A 129 -4.55 -9.57 2.74
C PHE A 129 -5.96 -9.95 2.24
N ARG A 130 -6.58 -9.15 1.34
CA ARG A 130 -7.87 -9.47 0.69
C ARG A 130 -7.68 -10.22 -0.63
N GLY A 131 -7.18 -11.46 -0.53
CA GLY A 131 -6.81 -12.28 -1.70
C GLY A 131 -7.91 -12.40 -2.76
N GLU A 132 -9.19 -12.41 -2.35
CA GLU A 132 -10.35 -12.45 -3.26
C GLU A 132 -10.50 -11.19 -4.14
N ARG A 133 -9.88 -10.07 -3.73
CA ARG A 133 -9.90 -8.78 -4.44
C ARG A 133 -8.68 -8.56 -5.32
N LEU A 134 -7.66 -9.40 -5.20
CA LEU A 134 -6.35 -9.22 -5.83
C LEU A 134 -6.11 -10.23 -6.96
N ASP A 135 -5.27 -9.86 -7.92
CA ASP A 135 -4.77 -10.76 -8.98
C ASP A 135 -3.28 -11.06 -8.76
N PHE A 136 -2.99 -12.13 -8.03
CA PHE A 136 -1.62 -12.57 -7.74
C PHE A 136 -0.84 -13.07 -8.98
N ARG A 137 -1.48 -13.16 -10.16
CA ARG A 137 -0.76 -13.44 -11.41
C ARG A 137 0.01 -12.21 -11.91
N ARG A 138 -0.28 -11.02 -11.37
CA ARG A 138 0.46 -9.80 -11.69
C ARG A 138 1.87 -9.88 -11.10
N PRO A 139 2.94 -9.73 -11.95
CA PRO A 139 4.32 -9.93 -11.51
C PRO A 139 4.72 -9.01 -10.34
N ALA A 140 4.29 -7.74 -10.37
CA ALA A 140 4.63 -6.78 -9.32
C ALA A 140 4.05 -7.19 -7.95
N LEU A 141 2.79 -7.63 -7.90
CA LEU A 141 2.16 -8.08 -6.65
C LEU A 141 2.80 -9.36 -6.13
N ARG A 142 3.04 -10.31 -7.02
CA ARG A 142 3.69 -11.58 -6.66
C ARG A 142 5.08 -11.33 -6.08
N ALA A 143 5.93 -10.59 -6.78
CA ALA A 143 7.29 -10.29 -6.32
C ALA A 143 7.30 -9.53 -4.98
N ALA A 144 6.40 -8.55 -4.79
CA ALA A 144 6.32 -7.82 -3.53
C ALA A 144 5.84 -8.70 -2.37
N GLY A 145 4.89 -9.62 -2.62
CA GLY A 145 4.42 -10.58 -1.62
C GLY A 145 5.50 -11.61 -1.25
N GLU A 146 6.24 -12.12 -2.24
CA GLU A 146 7.38 -13.02 -2.04
C GLU A 146 8.47 -12.34 -1.20
N ALA A 147 8.84 -11.10 -1.52
CA ALA A 147 9.82 -10.34 -0.74
C ALA A 147 9.38 -10.12 0.73
N ALA A 148 8.10 -9.87 0.97
CA ALA A 148 7.58 -9.77 2.33
C ALA A 148 7.66 -11.09 3.10
N PHE A 149 7.37 -12.20 2.44
CA PHE A 149 7.52 -13.54 3.00
C PHE A 149 8.98 -13.85 3.32
N GLU A 150 9.92 -13.50 2.44
CA GLU A 150 11.36 -13.71 2.64
C GLU A 150 11.88 -12.99 3.89
N VAL A 151 11.43 -11.77 4.18
CA VAL A 151 11.79 -11.05 5.42
C VAL A 151 11.43 -11.85 6.66
N LEU A 152 10.23 -12.44 6.69
CA LEU A 152 9.80 -13.27 7.82
C LEU A 152 10.57 -14.59 7.89
N ALA A 153 10.78 -15.24 6.76
CA ALA A 153 11.53 -16.49 6.67
C ALA A 153 12.99 -16.33 7.14
N ASP A 154 13.64 -15.24 6.70
CA ASP A 154 15.00 -14.87 7.14
C ASP A 154 15.05 -14.62 8.67
N ALA A 155 14.03 -13.96 9.22
CA ALA A 155 13.97 -13.69 10.66
C ALA A 155 13.90 -14.94 11.52
N ILE A 156 13.34 -16.02 11.03
CA ILE A 156 13.33 -17.32 11.73
C ILE A 156 14.54 -18.20 11.43
N GLY A 157 15.53 -17.68 10.65
CA GLY A 157 16.76 -18.37 10.29
C GLY A 157 16.64 -19.32 9.10
N TRP A 158 15.64 -19.11 8.21
CA TRP A 158 15.56 -19.82 6.95
C TRP A 158 16.07 -18.92 5.81
N HIS A 159 17.14 -19.34 5.14
CA HIS A 159 17.82 -18.58 4.09
C HIS A 159 17.85 -19.33 2.74
N GLY A 160 16.91 -20.25 2.54
CA GLY A 160 16.81 -20.97 1.27
C GLY A 160 16.16 -20.10 0.19
N PRO A 161 16.45 -20.39 -1.12
CA PRO A 161 15.71 -19.79 -2.22
C PRO A 161 14.19 -20.00 -2.06
N SER A 162 13.38 -19.03 -2.50
CA SER A 162 11.90 -19.08 -2.37
C SER A 162 11.28 -20.34 -2.99
N GLU A 163 11.93 -20.92 -3.99
CA GLU A 163 11.51 -22.15 -4.68
C GLU A 163 11.90 -23.45 -3.93
N THR A 164 12.72 -23.34 -2.88
CA THR A 164 13.16 -24.53 -2.12
C THR A 164 11.99 -25.05 -1.26
N PRO A 165 11.65 -26.34 -1.35
CA PRO A 165 10.61 -26.91 -0.51
C PRO A 165 10.93 -26.74 0.98
N LEU A 166 9.95 -26.22 1.72
CA LEU A 166 10.06 -26.06 3.17
C LEU A 166 9.89 -27.41 3.87
N THR A 167 10.73 -27.67 4.89
CA THR A 167 10.41 -28.76 5.82
C THR A 167 9.18 -28.40 6.66
N LEU A 168 8.48 -29.41 7.17
CA LEU A 168 7.32 -29.19 8.03
C LEU A 168 7.66 -28.30 9.24
N SER A 169 8.84 -28.51 9.85
CA SER A 169 9.28 -27.70 10.99
C SER A 169 9.50 -26.24 10.63
N VAL A 170 10.12 -25.94 9.49
CA VAL A 170 10.32 -24.57 9.02
C VAL A 170 8.97 -23.92 8.70
N ALA A 171 8.10 -24.61 7.95
CA ALA A 171 6.78 -24.11 7.63
C ALA A 171 5.94 -23.82 8.88
N ALA A 172 5.99 -24.70 9.89
CA ALA A 172 5.29 -24.51 11.17
C ALA A 172 5.78 -23.25 11.93
N ARG A 173 7.10 -23.03 11.97
CA ARG A 173 7.69 -21.85 12.63
C ARG A 173 7.29 -20.56 11.91
N ILE A 174 7.35 -20.52 10.58
CA ILE A 174 6.91 -19.37 9.78
C ILE A 174 5.43 -19.09 10.06
N THR A 175 4.59 -20.13 9.97
CA THR A 175 3.14 -20.00 10.17
C THR A 175 2.81 -19.52 11.58
N ALA A 176 3.46 -20.06 12.61
CA ALA A 176 3.24 -19.63 13.99
C ALA A 176 3.60 -18.15 14.21
N ALA A 177 4.79 -17.72 13.76
CA ALA A 177 5.22 -16.33 13.87
C ALA A 177 4.27 -15.39 13.11
N TRP A 178 3.90 -15.74 11.90
CA TRP A 178 2.99 -14.92 11.09
C TRP A 178 1.58 -14.87 11.70
N SER A 179 1.02 -16.01 12.08
CA SER A 179 -0.33 -16.06 12.69
C SER A 179 -0.42 -15.23 13.96
N LEU A 180 0.64 -15.20 14.78
CA LEU A 180 0.69 -14.41 15.98
C LEU A 180 0.58 -12.91 15.67
N VAL A 181 1.50 -12.37 14.85
CA VAL A 181 1.54 -10.93 14.59
C VAL A 181 0.37 -10.47 13.73
N HIS A 182 -0.08 -11.30 12.77
CA HIS A 182 -1.24 -10.98 11.93
C HIS A 182 -2.53 -11.02 12.74
N GLY A 183 -2.73 -12.04 13.56
CA GLY A 183 -3.89 -12.13 14.46
C GLY A 183 -3.94 -10.96 15.44
N PHE A 184 -2.79 -10.59 16.02
CA PHE A 184 -2.69 -9.44 16.90
C PHE A 184 -3.07 -8.14 16.16
N ALA A 185 -2.50 -7.90 14.97
CA ALA A 185 -2.81 -6.72 14.15
C ALA A 185 -4.32 -6.65 13.81
N MET A 186 -4.93 -7.76 13.42
CA MET A 186 -6.36 -7.82 13.13
C MET A 186 -7.22 -7.52 14.36
N LEU A 187 -6.90 -8.13 15.52
CA LEU A 187 -7.61 -7.86 16.77
C LEU A 187 -7.49 -6.40 17.21
N MET A 188 -6.32 -5.80 17.00
CA MET A 188 -6.06 -4.38 17.29
C MET A 188 -6.89 -3.48 16.35
N LEU A 189 -6.85 -3.70 15.04
CA LEU A 189 -7.59 -2.90 14.06
C LEU A 189 -9.10 -3.00 14.26
N ASP A 190 -9.60 -4.17 14.64
CA ASP A 190 -11.01 -4.38 14.99
C ASP A 190 -11.40 -3.80 16.36
N GLY A 191 -10.43 -3.24 17.11
CA GLY A 191 -10.65 -2.67 18.44
C GLY A 191 -10.95 -3.71 19.52
N ARG A 192 -10.72 -5.00 19.24
CA ARG A 192 -11.02 -6.11 20.17
C ARG A 192 -10.03 -6.24 21.32
N LEU A 193 -8.85 -5.60 21.20
CA LEU A 193 -7.88 -5.56 22.31
C LEU A 193 -8.22 -4.48 23.34
N LYS A 194 -9.00 -3.44 23.00
CA LYS A 194 -9.35 -2.34 23.91
C LYS A 194 -9.93 -2.78 25.25
N PRO A 195 -10.90 -3.74 25.32
CA PRO A 195 -11.44 -4.20 26.60
C PRO A 195 -10.40 -4.95 27.46
N LEU A 196 -9.40 -5.57 26.84
CA LEU A 196 -8.30 -6.24 27.52
C LEU A 196 -7.32 -5.22 28.07
N VAL A 197 -6.89 -4.26 27.23
CA VAL A 197 -5.97 -3.18 27.62
C VAL A 197 -6.56 -2.33 28.76
N ALA A 198 -7.86 -2.04 28.73
CA ALA A 198 -8.55 -1.30 29.81
C ALA A 198 -8.54 -2.00 31.19
N ARG A 199 -8.14 -3.27 31.24
CA ARG A 199 -7.99 -4.05 32.50
C ARG A 199 -6.53 -4.23 32.90
N MET A 200 -5.60 -3.72 32.11
CA MET A 200 -4.17 -3.71 32.43
C MET A 200 -3.84 -2.53 33.37
N PRO A 201 -2.72 -2.58 34.09
CA PRO A 201 -2.24 -1.42 34.86
C PRO A 201 -2.09 -0.17 33.99
N ASP A 202 -2.30 0.99 34.58
CA ASP A 202 -2.19 2.29 33.90
C ASP A 202 -0.85 2.45 33.16
N GLY A 203 -0.89 3.09 32.01
CA GLY A 203 0.29 3.33 31.16
C GLY A 203 0.61 2.20 30.17
N ASN A 204 -0.17 1.12 30.17
CA ASN A 204 -0.03 0.06 29.17
C ASN A 204 -1.00 0.28 28.00
N ASP A 205 -0.56 -0.13 26.83
CA ASP A 205 -1.31 -0.09 25.59
C ASP A 205 -1.17 -1.40 24.79
N GLU A 206 -1.75 -1.45 23.58
CA GLU A 206 -1.65 -2.62 22.71
C GLU A 206 -0.18 -2.94 22.35
N MET A 207 0.68 -1.93 22.17
CA MET A 207 2.08 -2.16 21.81
C MET A 207 2.90 -2.69 22.99
N THR A 208 2.59 -2.27 24.21
CA THR A 208 3.16 -2.84 25.45
C THR A 208 2.77 -4.31 25.58
N LEU A 209 1.50 -4.64 25.31
CA LEU A 209 1.00 -6.02 25.30
C LEU A 209 1.72 -6.86 24.24
N LEU A 210 1.90 -6.33 23.04
CA LEU A 210 2.67 -6.99 21.98
C LEU A 210 4.12 -7.26 22.43
N GLY A 211 4.76 -6.27 23.04
CA GLY A 211 6.13 -6.39 23.58
C GLY A 211 6.26 -7.53 24.61
N ALA A 212 5.28 -7.66 25.51
CA ALA A 212 5.22 -8.76 26.47
C ALA A 212 5.08 -10.13 25.77
N ILE A 213 4.27 -10.23 24.70
CA ILE A 213 4.09 -11.46 23.93
C ILE A 213 5.38 -11.84 23.18
N LEU A 214 6.04 -10.87 22.53
CA LEU A 214 7.22 -11.10 21.70
C LEU A 214 8.51 -11.27 22.53
N GLY A 215 8.60 -10.61 23.68
CA GLY A 215 9.78 -10.60 24.58
C GLY A 215 9.69 -11.57 25.75
N GLY A 216 8.49 -11.96 26.16
CA GLY A 216 8.23 -12.79 27.30
C GLY A 216 8.72 -14.25 27.13
N PRO A 217 8.87 -15.00 28.25
CA PRO A 217 8.89 -16.45 28.17
C PRO A 217 7.58 -16.91 27.54
N THR A 218 7.66 -17.95 26.70
CA THR A 218 6.43 -18.59 26.15
C THR A 218 5.50 -18.90 27.32
N PRO A 219 4.22 -18.47 27.30
CA PRO A 219 3.30 -18.85 28.39
C PRO A 219 3.32 -20.37 28.52
N GLU A 220 3.65 -20.88 29.67
CA GLU A 220 3.42 -22.28 30.01
C GLU A 220 1.90 -22.49 29.93
N MET A 221 1.46 -23.33 28.97
CA MET A 221 0.08 -23.79 28.87
C MET A 221 -0.16 -24.93 29.86
#